data_854440258cb3f51c7b8967aceba0fa47
#
_entry.id   854440258cb3f51c7b8967aceba0fa47
#
_cell.length_a   1.000
_cell.length_b   1.000
_cell.length_c   1.000
_cell.angle_alpha   90.00
_cell.angle_beta   90.00
_cell.angle_gamma   90.00
#
_symmetry.space_group_name_H-M   'P 1'
#
loop_
_entity.id
_entity.type
_entity.pdbx_description
1 polymer ?
#
loop_
_entity_poly.entity_id
_entity_poly.type
_entity_poly.pdbx_seq_one_letter_code
_entity_poly.pdbx_strand_id
1 'polypeptide(L)'
;MCSAGALAADYSGPLFDAHLHYNEEAWDGKQGPHPIDDVLARMQRNGVRAIIANSRPNDGTHALASSPQARAAGVTVVPFVRLYRNRADYSNWFRDESIYAMVQAELARGTGAGPFRGIGEFHLYDSANADGPVARKLMQLAEDKQLAVLAHIDDKAVELLMAHTASRGQRLRMIWAHTGIGGVPVARVDQLMTRYPRLVGELSYRPGLTCEGGKLCPEWRELIQKYPDRFVIGSDTWVNQRWSSYDQLMAGYRTWLGDLPADLARKVAWANAAGLFGLPPP
;
A
#
# COMPACT_ATOMS: atom_id res chain seq x y z
N MET A 1 -45.31 -5.40 8.14
CA MET A 1 -44.39 -6.48 7.73
C MET A 1 -42.99 -5.91 7.70
N CYS A 2 -42.17 -6.19 8.70
CA CYS A 2 -40.74 -5.77 8.67
C CYS A 2 -40.02 -6.71 7.70
N SER A 3 -39.60 -6.18 6.56
CA SER A 3 -38.68 -6.86 5.66
C SER A 3 -37.36 -7.05 6.40
N ALA A 4 -37.05 -8.26 6.80
CA ALA A 4 -35.72 -8.61 7.27
C ALA A 4 -34.76 -8.38 6.07
N GLY A 5 -34.04 -7.27 6.08
CA GLY A 5 -32.98 -7.05 5.11
C GLY A 5 -31.98 -8.19 5.21
N ALA A 6 -31.79 -8.93 4.12
CA ALA A 6 -30.73 -9.93 4.06
C ALA A 6 -29.40 -9.24 4.36
N LEU A 7 -28.65 -9.74 5.37
CA LEU A 7 -27.29 -9.29 5.62
C LEU A 7 -26.49 -9.51 4.33
N ALA A 8 -25.76 -8.48 3.89
CA ALA A 8 -24.89 -8.60 2.75
C ALA A 8 -23.84 -9.70 3.04
N ALA A 9 -23.63 -10.60 2.10
CA ALA A 9 -22.64 -11.65 2.23
C ALA A 9 -21.21 -11.04 2.15
N ASP A 10 -20.29 -11.58 2.93
CA ASP A 10 -18.88 -11.18 2.88
C ASP A 10 -18.31 -11.36 1.47
N TYR A 11 -17.40 -10.48 1.07
CA TYR A 11 -16.68 -10.62 -0.20
C TYR A 11 -15.84 -11.89 -0.22
N SER A 12 -16.03 -12.74 -1.21
CA SER A 12 -15.37 -14.06 -1.34
C SER A 12 -14.27 -14.10 -2.41
N GLY A 13 -14.09 -13.03 -3.18
CA GLY A 13 -13.10 -12.97 -4.26
C GLY A 13 -11.65 -12.85 -3.78
N PRO A 14 -10.69 -12.77 -4.70
CA PRO A 14 -9.28 -12.62 -4.41
C PRO A 14 -8.97 -11.25 -3.80
N LEU A 15 -7.91 -11.19 -2.97
CA LEU A 15 -7.40 -9.96 -2.39
C LEU A 15 -6.00 -9.64 -2.95
N PHE A 16 -5.73 -8.35 -3.12
CA PHE A 16 -4.40 -7.79 -3.36
C PHE A 16 -4.00 -6.96 -2.15
N ASP A 17 -2.97 -7.39 -1.42
CA ASP A 17 -2.42 -6.65 -0.31
C ASP A 17 -1.43 -5.59 -0.84
N ALA A 18 -1.89 -4.35 -0.98
CA ALA A 18 -1.12 -3.27 -1.58
C ALA A 18 -0.19 -2.54 -0.60
N HIS A 19 -0.04 -3.04 0.62
CA HIS A 19 0.82 -2.44 1.63
C HIS A 19 1.34 -3.50 2.61
N LEU A 20 2.36 -4.25 2.21
CA LEU A 20 2.93 -5.32 3.02
C LEU A 20 4.41 -5.07 3.29
N HIS A 21 4.80 -5.23 4.56
CA HIS A 21 6.18 -5.23 5.01
C HIS A 21 6.63 -6.64 5.41
N TYR A 22 7.81 -7.01 4.99
CA TYR A 22 8.49 -8.23 5.42
C TYR A 22 9.81 -7.85 6.09
N ASN A 23 9.69 -7.15 7.22
CA ASN A 23 10.81 -6.56 7.94
C ASN A 23 11.53 -7.57 8.80
N GLU A 24 12.86 -7.43 8.91
CA GLU A 24 13.71 -8.27 9.74
C GLU A 24 13.28 -8.23 11.22
N GLU A 25 12.93 -7.05 11.76
CA GLU A 25 12.52 -6.89 13.14
C GLU A 25 11.03 -7.19 13.42
N ALA A 26 10.26 -7.63 12.44
CA ALA A 26 8.86 -8.01 12.65
C ALA A 26 8.69 -9.43 13.18
N TRP A 27 9.72 -10.05 13.69
CA TRP A 27 9.68 -11.36 14.32
C TRP A 27 9.74 -11.23 15.85
N ASP A 28 8.82 -11.91 16.52
CA ASP A 28 8.48 -11.92 17.94
C ASP A 28 9.69 -12.00 18.91
N GLY A 29 10.40 -10.91 19.07
CA GLY A 29 11.54 -10.80 19.98
C GLY A 29 12.77 -11.68 19.60
N LYS A 30 12.68 -12.38 18.48
CA LYS A 30 13.76 -13.18 17.91
C LYS A 30 14.30 -12.48 16.67
N GLN A 31 15.35 -13.00 16.11
CA GLN A 31 15.84 -12.50 14.83
C GLN A 31 14.81 -12.81 13.73
N GLY A 32 14.38 -11.77 13.02
CA GLY A 32 13.41 -11.87 11.93
C GLY A 32 14.02 -12.13 10.60
N PRO A 33 13.24 -12.16 9.52
CA PRO A 33 11.81 -11.81 9.45
C PRO A 33 10.89 -12.95 9.94
N HIS A 34 9.60 -12.68 9.96
CA HIS A 34 8.57 -13.70 10.23
C HIS A 34 8.74 -14.89 9.25
N PRO A 35 8.57 -16.17 9.69
CA PRO A 35 8.82 -17.31 8.81
C PRO A 35 8.01 -17.25 7.51
N ILE A 36 8.70 -17.43 6.38
CA ILE A 36 8.10 -17.26 5.05
C ILE A 36 6.91 -18.22 4.83
N ASP A 37 7.02 -19.45 5.30
CA ASP A 37 5.93 -20.43 5.15
C ASP A 37 4.68 -20.04 5.95
N ASP A 38 4.83 -19.44 7.14
CA ASP A 38 3.70 -18.91 7.92
C ASP A 38 3.08 -17.70 7.22
N VAL A 39 3.90 -16.79 6.71
CA VAL A 39 3.43 -15.62 5.95
C VAL A 39 2.61 -16.04 4.73
N LEU A 40 3.12 -16.99 3.95
CA LEU A 40 2.44 -17.49 2.76
C LEU A 40 1.17 -18.28 3.11
N ALA A 41 1.19 -19.08 4.18
CA ALA A 41 0.00 -19.77 4.66
C ALA A 41 -1.10 -18.78 5.08
N ARG A 42 -0.75 -17.64 5.72
CA ARG A 42 -1.71 -16.55 6.03
C ARG A 42 -2.30 -15.96 4.76
N MET A 43 -1.47 -15.67 3.75
CA MET A 43 -1.94 -15.15 2.47
C MET A 43 -2.91 -16.14 1.78
N GLN A 44 -2.53 -17.42 1.68
CA GLN A 44 -3.33 -18.44 1.02
C GLN A 44 -4.71 -18.62 1.66
N ARG A 45 -4.78 -18.79 3.01
CA ARG A 45 -6.08 -19.01 3.69
C ARG A 45 -6.98 -17.77 3.66
N ASN A 46 -6.39 -16.58 3.46
CA ASN A 46 -7.15 -15.33 3.28
C ASN A 46 -7.43 -14.99 1.81
N GLY A 47 -7.01 -15.83 0.86
CA GLY A 47 -7.22 -15.60 -0.57
C GLY A 47 -6.45 -14.41 -1.14
N VAL A 48 -5.33 -14.03 -0.50
CA VAL A 48 -4.42 -13.01 -1.05
C VAL A 48 -3.60 -13.64 -2.16
N ARG A 49 -3.65 -13.05 -3.36
CA ARG A 49 -3.02 -13.56 -4.58
C ARG A 49 -1.89 -12.65 -5.10
N ALA A 50 -1.83 -11.42 -4.64
CA ALA A 50 -0.73 -10.51 -4.95
C ALA A 50 -0.44 -9.57 -3.78
N ILE A 51 0.79 -9.11 -3.70
CA ILE A 51 1.26 -8.19 -2.66
C ILE A 51 2.16 -7.10 -3.26
N ILE A 52 2.10 -5.88 -2.71
CA ILE A 52 3.22 -4.94 -2.80
C ILE A 52 4.13 -5.24 -1.62
N ALA A 53 5.34 -5.71 -1.88
CA ALA A 53 6.34 -5.96 -0.85
C ALA A 53 7.32 -4.80 -0.76
N ASN A 54 7.43 -4.22 0.43
CA ASN A 54 8.44 -3.21 0.75
C ASN A 54 8.97 -3.46 2.17
N SER A 55 10.24 -3.73 2.31
CA SER A 55 10.82 -4.25 3.56
C SER A 55 12.04 -3.44 4.00
N ARG A 56 12.25 -3.39 5.30
CA ARG A 56 13.43 -2.79 5.91
C ARG A 56 14.26 -3.87 6.60
N PRO A 57 15.52 -4.08 6.14
CA PRO A 57 16.08 -3.60 4.86
C PRO A 57 15.40 -4.22 3.62
N ASN A 58 15.82 -3.81 2.42
CA ASN A 58 15.28 -4.33 1.15
C ASN A 58 15.48 -5.84 0.96
N ASP A 59 16.36 -6.46 1.73
CA ASP A 59 16.62 -7.91 1.71
C ASP A 59 15.33 -8.74 1.92
N GLY A 60 14.40 -8.28 2.76
CA GLY A 60 13.10 -8.92 2.93
C GLY A 60 12.26 -8.89 1.65
N THR A 61 12.28 -7.79 0.91
CA THR A 61 11.62 -7.69 -0.40
C THR A 61 12.27 -8.64 -1.41
N HIS A 62 13.60 -8.70 -1.44
CA HIS A 62 14.33 -9.64 -2.29
C HIS A 62 14.02 -11.09 -1.93
N ALA A 63 13.96 -11.43 -0.65
CA ALA A 63 13.63 -12.78 -0.18
C ALA A 63 12.26 -13.24 -0.64
N LEU A 64 11.20 -12.41 -0.46
CA LEU A 64 9.85 -12.72 -0.93
C LEU A 64 9.79 -12.82 -2.46
N ALA A 65 10.37 -11.84 -3.17
CA ALA A 65 10.32 -11.77 -4.63
C ALA A 65 11.06 -12.92 -5.30
N SER A 66 12.12 -13.46 -4.66
CA SER A 66 12.90 -14.58 -5.18
C SER A 66 12.39 -15.94 -4.72
N SER A 67 11.42 -15.98 -3.80
CA SER A 67 10.95 -17.19 -3.14
C SER A 67 10.26 -18.17 -4.10
N PRO A 68 10.77 -19.41 -4.23
CA PRO A 68 10.04 -20.49 -4.90
C PRO A 68 8.70 -20.81 -4.22
N GLN A 69 8.66 -20.69 -2.87
CA GLN A 69 7.44 -20.93 -2.09
C GLN A 69 6.35 -19.90 -2.43
N ALA A 70 6.70 -18.61 -2.60
CA ALA A 70 5.73 -17.58 -3.00
C ALA A 70 5.11 -17.92 -4.37
N ARG A 71 5.92 -18.36 -5.34
CA ARG A 71 5.43 -18.82 -6.64
C ARG A 71 4.54 -20.05 -6.53
N ALA A 72 4.96 -21.05 -5.75
CA ALA A 72 4.18 -22.25 -5.52
C ALA A 72 2.86 -21.98 -4.79
N ALA A 73 2.83 -20.97 -3.91
CA ALA A 73 1.63 -20.50 -3.23
C ALA A 73 0.68 -19.68 -4.14
N GLY A 74 1.09 -19.39 -5.38
CA GLY A 74 0.32 -18.57 -6.31
C GLY A 74 0.22 -17.10 -5.88
N VAL A 75 1.23 -16.59 -5.16
CA VAL A 75 1.31 -15.20 -4.71
C VAL A 75 2.25 -14.43 -5.62
N THR A 76 1.70 -13.44 -6.33
CA THR A 76 2.50 -12.50 -7.14
C THR A 76 3.10 -11.42 -6.26
N VAL A 77 4.42 -11.25 -6.31
CA VAL A 77 5.13 -10.21 -5.55
C VAL A 77 5.44 -9.04 -6.47
N VAL A 78 4.94 -7.86 -6.11
CA VAL A 78 5.27 -6.58 -6.75
C VAL A 78 6.29 -5.87 -5.85
N PRO A 79 7.58 -5.88 -6.21
CA PRO A 79 8.63 -5.36 -5.34
C PRO A 79 8.71 -3.83 -5.40
N PHE A 80 8.80 -3.21 -4.21
CA PHE A 80 9.08 -1.78 -4.04
C PHE A 80 10.40 -1.60 -3.29
N VAL A 81 11.16 -0.57 -3.66
CA VAL A 81 12.38 -0.17 -2.93
C VAL A 81 11.99 0.63 -1.71
N ARG A 82 12.23 0.11 -0.51
CA ARG A 82 12.10 0.86 0.74
C ARG A 82 13.24 1.87 0.88
N LEU A 83 12.94 3.07 1.39
CA LEU A 83 13.94 4.13 1.55
C LEU A 83 14.79 3.99 2.83
N TYR A 84 14.66 2.89 3.56
CA TYR A 84 15.28 2.70 4.87
C TYR A 84 16.22 1.51 4.91
N ARG A 85 17.47 1.76 5.25
CA ARG A 85 18.47 0.75 5.61
C ARG A 85 18.29 0.32 7.06
N ASN A 86 17.88 1.29 7.91
CA ASN A 86 17.70 1.13 9.34
C ASN A 86 16.73 2.21 9.88
N ARG A 87 16.48 2.23 11.21
CA ARG A 87 15.56 3.19 11.83
C ARG A 87 15.98 4.66 11.74
N ALA A 88 17.27 4.96 11.65
CA ALA A 88 17.74 6.34 11.57
C ALA A 88 17.29 7.03 10.27
N ASP A 89 17.11 6.26 9.21
CA ASP A 89 16.70 6.79 7.91
C ASP A 89 15.28 7.39 7.92
N TYR A 90 14.40 7.02 8.87
CA TYR A 90 13.04 7.57 8.97
C TYR A 90 12.98 9.09 9.11
N SER A 91 13.94 9.67 9.81
CA SER A 91 13.99 11.12 10.06
C SER A 91 14.95 11.86 9.16
N ASN A 92 15.58 11.20 8.18
CA ASN A 92 16.71 11.77 7.44
C ASN A 92 16.72 11.49 5.93
N TRP A 93 16.00 10.48 5.45
CA TRP A 93 16.03 10.00 4.06
C TRP A 93 15.83 11.12 3.02
N PHE A 94 14.99 12.11 3.32
CA PHE A 94 14.60 13.19 2.40
C PHE A 94 15.74 14.16 2.07
N ARG A 95 16.88 14.07 2.77
CA ARG A 95 18.08 14.90 2.58
C ARG A 95 19.38 14.11 2.46
N ASP A 96 19.37 12.81 2.65
CA ASP A 96 20.55 11.93 2.59
C ASP A 96 20.74 11.42 1.16
N GLU A 97 21.74 11.97 0.45
CA GLU A 97 22.07 11.58 -0.93
C GLU A 97 22.44 10.10 -1.06
N SER A 98 22.93 9.47 -0.01
CA SER A 98 23.23 8.03 -0.03
C SER A 98 21.97 7.17 -0.14
N ILE A 99 20.80 7.67 0.30
CA ILE A 99 19.50 7.01 0.09
C ILE A 99 19.11 7.07 -1.40
N TYR A 100 19.32 8.22 -2.06
CA TYR A 100 19.07 8.33 -3.50
C TYR A 100 19.94 7.36 -4.29
N ALA A 101 21.25 7.29 -3.96
CA ALA A 101 22.17 6.35 -4.58
C ALA A 101 21.77 4.87 -4.34
N MET A 102 21.35 4.53 -3.12
CA MET A 102 20.82 3.21 -2.79
C MET A 102 19.60 2.85 -3.65
N VAL A 103 18.63 3.77 -3.77
CA VAL A 103 17.42 3.54 -4.59
C VAL A 103 17.80 3.27 -6.05
N GLN A 104 18.73 4.06 -6.61
CA GLN A 104 19.20 3.84 -7.98
C GLN A 104 19.88 2.47 -8.15
N ALA A 105 20.69 2.05 -7.17
CA ALA A 105 21.35 0.76 -7.18
C ALA A 105 20.34 -0.40 -7.11
N GLU A 106 19.35 -0.32 -6.22
CA GLU A 106 18.28 -1.32 -6.12
C GLU A 106 17.44 -1.41 -7.40
N LEU A 107 17.06 -0.27 -7.98
CA LEU A 107 16.34 -0.24 -9.25
C LEU A 107 17.14 -0.87 -10.40
N ALA A 108 18.45 -0.69 -10.42
CA ALA A 108 19.34 -1.30 -11.41
C ALA A 108 19.51 -2.81 -11.17
N ARG A 109 19.57 -3.24 -9.90
CA ARG A 109 19.71 -4.64 -9.50
C ARG A 109 18.48 -5.48 -9.85
N GLY A 110 17.25 -4.94 -9.64
CA GLY A 110 16.02 -5.70 -9.76
C GLY A 110 15.89 -6.81 -8.72
N THR A 111 14.94 -7.70 -8.90
CA THR A 111 14.65 -8.84 -8.00
C THR A 111 14.40 -10.12 -8.78
N GLY A 112 14.27 -11.27 -8.09
CA GLY A 112 13.89 -12.54 -8.69
C GLY A 112 12.48 -12.56 -9.31
N ALA A 113 11.60 -11.61 -8.95
CA ALA A 113 10.30 -11.41 -9.58
C ALA A 113 10.34 -10.42 -10.76
N GLY A 114 11.52 -9.88 -11.10
CA GLY A 114 11.69 -8.86 -12.12
C GLY A 114 12.10 -7.49 -11.56
N PRO A 115 11.92 -6.39 -12.33
CA PRO A 115 12.30 -5.07 -11.89
C PRO A 115 11.44 -4.57 -10.73
N PHE A 116 11.99 -3.70 -9.89
CA PHE A 116 11.20 -2.94 -8.93
C PHE A 116 10.14 -2.10 -9.67
N ARG A 117 8.94 -2.07 -9.11
CA ARG A 117 7.76 -1.41 -9.71
C ARG A 117 7.39 -0.11 -9.00
N GLY A 118 8.06 0.19 -7.88
CA GLY A 118 7.81 1.39 -7.10
C GLY A 118 8.89 1.66 -6.07
N ILE A 119 8.71 2.78 -5.37
CA ILE A 119 9.52 3.23 -4.23
C ILE A 119 8.63 3.52 -3.02
N GLY A 120 9.15 3.31 -1.82
CA GLY A 120 8.39 3.45 -0.57
C GLY A 120 8.11 2.07 0.05
N GLU A 121 7.46 1.98 1.14
CA GLU A 121 6.87 3.08 1.91
C GLU A 121 7.94 4.00 2.49
N PHE A 122 7.65 5.28 2.51
CA PHE A 122 8.40 6.26 3.30
C PHE A 122 7.46 7.15 4.09
N HIS A 123 7.98 7.77 5.16
CA HIS A 123 7.25 8.64 6.07
C HIS A 123 7.73 10.08 5.97
N LEU A 124 6.79 11.03 6.04
CA LEU A 124 7.08 12.42 6.32
C LEU A 124 6.16 12.85 7.48
N TYR A 125 6.72 12.87 8.69
CA TYR A 125 6.01 13.33 9.90
C TYR A 125 5.91 14.84 9.99
N ASP A 126 6.79 15.56 9.28
CA ASP A 126 6.70 16.98 9.01
C ASP A 126 6.61 17.18 7.50
N SER A 127 5.52 17.78 7.05
CA SER A 127 5.26 18.02 5.63
C SER A 127 6.36 18.85 4.96
N ALA A 128 7.04 19.77 5.70
CA ALA A 128 8.12 20.59 5.16
C ALA A 128 9.28 19.74 4.62
N ASN A 129 9.47 18.52 5.13
CA ASN A 129 10.49 17.60 4.65
C ASN A 129 10.22 17.08 3.23
N ALA A 130 9.01 17.25 2.69
CA ALA A 130 8.71 16.99 1.29
C ALA A 130 9.53 17.87 0.33
N ASP A 131 10.01 19.02 0.82
CA ASP A 131 10.90 19.93 0.08
C ASP A 131 12.38 19.53 0.16
N GLY A 132 12.71 18.45 0.83
CA GLY A 132 14.07 17.93 0.91
C GLY A 132 14.66 17.59 -0.46
N PRO A 133 15.96 17.79 -0.67
CA PRO A 133 16.59 17.59 -1.97
C PRO A 133 16.42 16.16 -2.52
N VAL A 134 16.51 15.16 -1.66
CA VAL A 134 16.32 13.76 -2.04
C VAL A 134 14.85 13.44 -2.31
N ALA A 135 13.92 13.98 -1.52
CA ALA A 135 12.49 13.82 -1.77
C ALA A 135 12.10 14.34 -3.16
N ARG A 136 12.60 15.54 -3.54
CA ARG A 136 12.38 16.12 -4.88
C ARG A 136 12.92 15.22 -5.99
N LYS A 137 14.17 14.76 -5.86
CA LYS A 137 14.81 13.87 -6.85
C LYS A 137 14.04 12.55 -7.00
N LEU A 138 13.56 11.97 -5.91
CA LEU A 138 12.80 10.72 -5.94
C LEU A 138 11.45 10.87 -6.62
N MET A 139 10.74 11.99 -6.43
CA MET A 139 9.46 12.24 -7.12
C MET A 139 9.67 12.41 -8.63
N GLN A 140 10.71 13.12 -9.05
CA GLN A 140 11.09 13.24 -10.45
C GLN A 140 11.44 11.87 -11.05
N LEU A 141 12.31 11.11 -10.38
CA LEU A 141 12.71 9.76 -10.77
C LEU A 141 11.50 8.82 -10.92
N ALA A 142 10.57 8.88 -9.96
CA ALA A 142 9.37 8.04 -9.98
C ALA A 142 8.47 8.37 -11.17
N GLU A 143 8.25 9.64 -11.48
CA GLU A 143 7.47 10.02 -12.64
C GLU A 143 8.19 9.63 -13.96
N ASP A 144 9.48 9.91 -14.09
CA ASP A 144 10.26 9.64 -15.30
C ASP A 144 10.34 8.14 -15.62
N LYS A 145 10.51 7.31 -14.59
CA LYS A 145 10.58 5.84 -14.72
C LYS A 145 9.21 5.16 -14.61
N GLN A 146 8.13 5.93 -14.47
CA GLN A 146 6.78 5.40 -14.28
C GLN A 146 6.66 4.43 -13.08
N LEU A 147 7.41 4.67 -12.01
CA LEU A 147 7.31 3.93 -10.76
C LEU A 147 6.10 4.41 -9.96
N ALA A 148 5.48 3.50 -9.21
CA ALA A 148 4.52 3.89 -8.19
C ALA A 148 5.26 4.37 -6.93
N VAL A 149 4.61 5.25 -6.16
CA VAL A 149 5.14 5.75 -4.89
C VAL A 149 4.17 5.34 -3.78
N LEU A 150 4.66 4.64 -2.75
CA LEU A 150 3.88 4.37 -1.53
C LEU A 150 4.37 5.31 -0.43
N ALA A 151 3.48 6.18 0.06
CA ALA A 151 3.85 7.28 0.96
C ALA A 151 2.94 7.38 2.19
N HIS A 152 3.53 7.32 3.38
CA HIS A 152 2.89 7.54 4.68
C HIS A 152 3.04 9.01 5.08
N ILE A 153 2.12 9.84 4.64
CA ILE A 153 2.21 11.29 4.69
C ILE A 153 0.84 11.92 4.96
N ASP A 154 0.84 13.18 5.39
CA ASP A 154 -0.37 13.99 5.48
C ASP A 154 -0.79 14.58 4.12
N ASP A 155 -1.91 15.26 4.11
CA ASP A 155 -2.49 15.88 2.92
C ASP A 155 -1.65 17.02 2.33
N LYS A 156 -0.94 17.77 3.18
CA LYS A 156 -0.04 18.86 2.76
C LYS A 156 1.21 18.32 2.06
N ALA A 157 1.79 17.24 2.61
CA ALA A 157 2.94 16.58 1.98
C ALA A 157 2.57 15.95 0.62
N VAL A 158 1.33 15.47 0.43
CA VAL A 158 0.85 15.04 -0.90
C VAL A 158 1.01 16.18 -1.90
N GLU A 159 0.50 17.39 -1.60
CA GLU A 159 0.57 18.52 -2.52
C GLU A 159 2.02 18.95 -2.81
N LEU A 160 2.87 18.96 -1.79
CA LEU A 160 4.28 19.34 -1.93
C LEU A 160 5.04 18.33 -2.81
N LEU A 161 4.90 17.03 -2.55
CA LEU A 161 5.55 15.99 -3.35
C LEU A 161 5.07 15.99 -4.80
N MET A 162 3.76 16.13 -5.03
CA MET A 162 3.20 16.23 -6.38
C MET A 162 3.75 17.43 -7.16
N ALA A 163 3.98 18.55 -6.48
CA ALA A 163 4.53 19.76 -7.10
C ALA A 163 5.96 19.58 -7.62
N HIS A 164 6.72 18.60 -7.10
CA HIS A 164 8.10 18.33 -7.53
C HIS A 164 8.23 17.50 -8.81
N THR A 165 7.14 17.01 -9.36
CA THR A 165 7.17 16.30 -10.64
C THR A 165 7.00 17.23 -11.82
N ALA A 166 7.50 16.85 -13.01
CA ALA A 166 7.37 17.65 -14.24
C ALA A 166 5.90 17.88 -14.62
N SER A 167 5.02 16.91 -14.36
CA SER A 167 3.58 17.02 -14.60
C SER A 167 2.80 17.71 -13.49
N ARG A 168 3.46 18.16 -12.43
CA ARG A 168 2.83 18.64 -11.19
C ARG A 168 1.79 17.66 -10.64
N GLY A 169 2.18 16.38 -10.57
CA GLY A 169 1.40 15.28 -10.02
C GLY A 169 0.35 14.68 -10.95
N GLN A 170 0.22 15.18 -12.18
CA GLN A 170 -0.81 14.65 -13.09
C GLN A 170 -0.51 13.24 -13.60
N ARG A 171 0.76 12.84 -13.63
CA ARG A 171 1.20 11.53 -14.10
C ARG A 171 1.77 10.63 -13.02
N LEU A 172 2.16 11.18 -11.86
CA LEU A 172 2.73 10.40 -10.77
C LEU A 172 1.67 9.46 -10.17
N ARG A 173 1.97 8.17 -10.13
CA ARG A 173 1.16 7.16 -9.45
C ARG A 173 1.54 7.14 -7.96
N MET A 174 0.75 7.77 -7.12
CA MET A 174 0.98 7.79 -5.67
C MET A 174 -0.08 6.94 -4.97
N ILE A 175 0.35 5.97 -4.18
CA ILE A 175 -0.44 5.20 -3.24
C ILE A 175 -0.27 5.88 -1.88
N TRP A 176 -1.33 6.51 -1.41
CA TRP A 176 -1.35 7.26 -0.18
C TRP A 176 -1.71 6.35 0.99
N ALA A 177 -0.69 5.91 1.73
CA ALA A 177 -0.84 4.98 2.85
C ALA A 177 -1.85 5.52 3.87
N HIS A 178 -2.75 4.63 4.31
CA HIS A 178 -3.86 4.93 5.23
C HIS A 178 -4.77 6.07 4.77
N THR A 179 -4.68 6.48 3.50
CA THR A 179 -5.35 7.67 2.95
C THR A 179 -5.17 8.89 3.87
N GLY A 180 -3.94 9.04 4.36
CA GLY A 180 -3.45 10.15 5.18
C GLY A 180 -3.26 9.83 6.66
N ILE A 181 -2.13 10.33 7.18
CA ILE A 181 -1.79 10.26 8.60
C ILE A 181 -2.82 11.06 9.42
N GLY A 182 -3.17 10.54 10.59
CA GLY A 182 -3.99 11.27 11.57
C GLY A 182 -5.47 11.41 11.20
N GLY A 183 -5.94 10.72 10.17
CA GLY A 183 -7.37 10.73 9.83
C GLY A 183 -7.80 11.99 9.07
N VAL A 184 -7.16 12.27 7.94
CA VAL A 184 -7.55 13.39 7.04
C VAL A 184 -9.05 13.35 6.72
N PRO A 185 -9.81 14.46 6.84
CA PRO A 185 -11.25 14.48 6.57
C PRO A 185 -11.59 14.01 5.16
N VAL A 186 -12.69 13.25 5.00
CA VAL A 186 -13.13 12.70 3.70
C VAL A 186 -13.27 13.78 2.63
N ALA A 187 -13.78 14.96 2.98
CA ALA A 187 -13.90 16.10 2.06
C ALA A 187 -12.52 16.57 1.52
N ARG A 188 -11.46 16.47 2.35
CA ARG A 188 -10.11 16.80 1.91
C ARG A 188 -9.51 15.71 1.02
N VAL A 189 -9.79 14.45 1.31
CA VAL A 189 -9.43 13.33 0.43
C VAL A 189 -10.08 13.51 -0.95
N ASP A 190 -11.35 13.87 -1.00
CA ASP A 190 -12.09 14.17 -2.24
C ASP A 190 -11.42 15.28 -3.06
N GLN A 191 -11.04 16.39 -2.43
CA GLN A 191 -10.33 17.49 -3.09
C GLN A 191 -9.01 17.02 -3.73
N LEU A 192 -8.21 16.24 -3.00
CA LEU A 192 -6.92 15.75 -3.50
C LEU A 192 -7.11 14.74 -4.65
N MET A 193 -8.09 13.84 -4.54
CA MET A 193 -8.39 12.89 -5.61
C MET A 193 -8.92 13.57 -6.88
N THR A 194 -9.69 14.65 -6.72
CA THR A 194 -10.12 15.48 -7.85
C THR A 194 -8.93 16.15 -8.54
N ARG A 195 -8.00 16.68 -7.74
CA ARG A 195 -6.83 17.40 -8.25
C ARG A 195 -5.79 16.50 -8.90
N TYR A 196 -5.55 15.31 -8.32
CA TYR A 196 -4.51 14.40 -8.75
C TYR A 196 -5.10 13.10 -9.30
N PRO A 197 -5.22 12.96 -10.63
CA PRO A 197 -5.96 11.86 -11.25
C PRO A 197 -5.33 10.48 -11.04
N ARG A 198 -4.09 10.39 -10.56
CA ARG A 198 -3.38 9.13 -10.28
C ARG A 198 -3.05 8.92 -8.79
N LEU A 199 -3.64 9.73 -7.91
CA LEU A 199 -3.59 9.49 -6.47
C LEU A 199 -4.50 8.31 -6.11
N VAL A 200 -4.02 7.32 -5.41
CA VAL A 200 -4.74 6.12 -4.95
C VAL A 200 -4.74 6.11 -3.44
N GLY A 201 -5.90 5.96 -2.81
CA GLY A 201 -6.04 5.82 -1.36
C GLY A 201 -5.84 4.37 -0.94
N GLU A 202 -4.86 4.11 -0.08
CA GLU A 202 -4.69 2.81 0.55
C GLU A 202 -5.37 2.84 1.93
N LEU A 203 -6.11 1.78 2.28
CA LEU A 203 -7.11 1.82 3.34
C LEU A 203 -6.72 1.04 4.62
N SER A 204 -5.48 0.53 4.73
CA SER A 204 -5.07 -0.15 5.96
C SER A 204 -5.15 0.80 7.16
N TYR A 205 -5.74 0.31 8.24
CA TYR A 205 -5.86 1.05 9.51
C TYR A 205 -6.38 2.49 9.37
N ARG A 206 -7.17 2.75 8.33
CA ARG A 206 -7.75 4.10 8.10
C ARG A 206 -8.77 4.44 9.18
N PRO A 207 -8.52 5.48 10.03
CA PRO A 207 -9.49 5.91 11.03
C PRO A 207 -10.81 6.37 10.38
N GLY A 208 -11.94 5.95 10.95
CA GLY A 208 -13.27 6.33 10.46
C GLY A 208 -13.71 5.65 9.16
N LEU A 209 -12.97 4.67 8.65
CA LEU A 209 -13.38 3.89 7.47
C LEU A 209 -14.60 3.04 7.76
N THR A 210 -14.62 2.40 8.92
CA THR A 210 -15.70 1.51 9.35
C THR A 210 -16.44 2.09 10.55
N CYS A 211 -17.76 1.89 10.56
CA CYS A 211 -18.69 2.24 11.59
C CYS A 211 -19.13 0.99 12.39
N GLU A 212 -20.28 1.07 13.09
CA GLU A 212 -20.81 -0.02 13.89
C GLU A 212 -20.94 -1.33 13.10
N GLY A 213 -20.61 -2.44 13.75
CA GLY A 213 -20.65 -3.77 13.12
C GLY A 213 -19.59 -4.01 12.04
N GLY A 214 -18.54 -3.18 11.98
CA GLY A 214 -17.48 -3.30 10.97
C GLY A 214 -17.92 -2.91 9.56
N LYS A 215 -19.07 -2.26 9.43
CA LYS A 215 -19.64 -1.80 8.16
C LYS A 215 -18.96 -0.54 7.66
N LEU A 216 -18.87 -0.39 6.34
CA LEU A 216 -18.31 0.82 5.72
C LEU A 216 -19.14 2.05 6.11
N CYS A 217 -18.47 3.10 6.65
CA CYS A 217 -19.17 4.34 6.96
C CYS A 217 -19.76 4.99 5.71
N PRO A 218 -20.94 5.65 5.79
CA PRO A 218 -21.63 6.20 4.62
C PRO A 218 -20.74 7.14 3.79
N GLU A 219 -20.02 8.04 4.42
CA GLU A 219 -19.13 9.00 3.75
C GLU A 219 -18.00 8.33 2.94
N TRP A 220 -17.45 7.22 3.46
CA TRP A 220 -16.46 6.44 2.74
C TRP A 220 -17.07 5.64 1.61
N ARG A 221 -18.27 5.12 1.81
CA ARG A 221 -19.02 4.44 0.75
C ARG A 221 -19.25 5.38 -0.44
N GLU A 222 -19.74 6.60 -0.19
CA GLU A 222 -19.94 7.62 -1.22
C GLU A 222 -18.64 7.99 -1.93
N LEU A 223 -17.57 8.18 -1.19
CA LEU A 223 -16.26 8.51 -1.76
C LEU A 223 -15.71 7.37 -2.65
N ILE A 224 -15.80 6.12 -2.19
CA ILE A 224 -15.36 4.95 -2.96
C ILE A 224 -16.23 4.78 -4.22
N GLN A 225 -17.53 5.02 -4.15
CA GLN A 225 -18.43 5.00 -5.31
C GLN A 225 -18.09 6.12 -6.31
N LYS A 226 -17.73 7.31 -5.82
CA LYS A 226 -17.29 8.44 -6.65
C LYS A 226 -15.99 8.16 -7.39
N TYR A 227 -15.06 7.43 -6.75
CA TYR A 227 -13.74 7.10 -7.30
C TYR A 227 -13.50 5.58 -7.33
N PRO A 228 -14.25 4.82 -8.16
CA PRO A 228 -14.27 3.36 -8.12
C PRO A 228 -12.92 2.70 -8.40
N ASP A 229 -12.02 3.39 -9.10
CA ASP A 229 -10.72 2.86 -9.54
C ASP A 229 -9.55 3.40 -8.70
N ARG A 230 -9.83 4.01 -7.52
CA ARG A 230 -8.84 4.81 -6.80
C ARG A 230 -8.59 4.38 -5.35
N PHE A 231 -9.12 3.25 -4.92
CA PHE A 231 -8.89 2.71 -3.58
C PHE A 231 -8.35 1.29 -3.64
N VAL A 232 -7.44 0.99 -2.71
CA VAL A 232 -6.82 -0.34 -2.53
C VAL A 232 -6.76 -0.67 -1.05
N ILE A 233 -6.63 -1.96 -0.72
CA ILE A 233 -6.46 -2.45 0.65
C ILE A 233 -5.02 -2.89 0.89
N GLY A 234 -4.58 -2.92 2.15
CA GLY A 234 -3.26 -3.36 2.55
C GLY A 234 -3.20 -3.87 3.98
N SER A 235 -2.11 -4.49 4.38
CA SER A 235 -1.95 -5.07 5.71
C SER A 235 -1.06 -4.26 6.66
N ASP A 236 -0.13 -3.48 6.12
CA ASP A 236 0.84 -2.69 6.90
C ASP A 236 1.53 -3.53 8.00
N THR A 237 2.12 -4.65 7.61
CA THR A 237 2.72 -5.65 8.50
C THR A 237 4.13 -5.29 8.99
N TRP A 238 4.34 -4.05 9.44
CA TRP A 238 5.67 -3.54 9.81
C TRP A 238 6.22 -4.09 11.12
N VAL A 239 5.38 -4.71 11.98
CA VAL A 239 5.75 -5.34 13.26
C VAL A 239 5.03 -6.67 13.45
N ASN A 240 5.51 -7.48 14.39
CA ASN A 240 4.98 -8.82 14.69
C ASN A 240 3.48 -8.81 15.05
N GLN A 241 3.01 -7.82 15.80
CA GLN A 241 1.59 -7.68 16.16
C GLN A 241 0.67 -7.55 14.94
N ARG A 242 1.15 -6.90 13.86
CA ARG A 242 0.41 -6.79 12.60
C ARG A 242 0.29 -8.13 11.89
N TRP A 243 1.33 -8.95 11.94
CA TRP A 243 1.26 -10.33 11.46
C TRP A 243 0.28 -11.18 12.28
N SER A 244 0.28 -11.04 13.60
CA SER A 244 -0.65 -11.75 14.47
C SER A 244 -2.12 -11.39 14.17
N SER A 245 -2.40 -10.16 13.76
CA SER A 245 -3.74 -9.66 13.43
C SER A 245 -4.09 -9.80 11.94
N TYR A 246 -3.24 -10.37 11.12
CA TYR A 246 -3.40 -10.41 9.65
C TYR A 246 -4.73 -11.03 9.21
N ASP A 247 -5.07 -12.20 9.77
CA ASP A 247 -6.29 -12.92 9.42
C ASP A 247 -7.54 -12.11 9.80
N GLN A 248 -7.53 -11.48 10.97
CA GLN A 248 -8.63 -10.63 11.44
C GLN A 248 -8.79 -9.39 10.54
N LEU A 249 -7.70 -8.77 10.12
CA LEU A 249 -7.73 -7.63 9.21
C LEU A 249 -8.32 -8.01 7.86
N MET A 250 -7.89 -9.13 7.26
CA MET A 250 -8.40 -9.62 5.98
C MET A 250 -9.89 -10.00 6.06
N ALA A 251 -10.32 -10.61 7.17
CA ALA A 251 -11.73 -10.87 7.42
C ALA A 251 -12.54 -9.57 7.51
N GLY A 252 -12.03 -8.55 8.23
CA GLY A 252 -12.65 -7.23 8.29
C GLY A 252 -12.83 -6.58 6.92
N TYR A 253 -11.83 -6.71 6.04
CA TYR A 253 -11.97 -6.24 4.65
C TYR A 253 -13.09 -6.97 3.92
N ARG A 254 -13.21 -8.28 4.05
CA ARG A 254 -14.26 -9.04 3.40
C ARG A 254 -15.66 -8.61 3.85
N THR A 255 -15.81 -8.30 5.13
CA THR A 255 -17.08 -7.84 5.69
C THR A 255 -17.53 -6.52 5.07
N TRP A 256 -16.72 -5.46 5.11
CA TRP A 256 -17.16 -4.17 4.55
C TRP A 256 -17.11 -4.11 3.02
N LEU A 257 -16.26 -4.90 2.35
CA LEU A 257 -16.32 -5.07 0.89
C LEU A 257 -17.64 -5.68 0.45
N GLY A 258 -18.20 -6.61 1.25
CA GLY A 258 -19.54 -7.17 1.02
C GLY A 258 -20.66 -6.15 1.04
N ASP A 259 -20.46 -4.98 1.64
CA ASP A 259 -21.43 -3.88 1.62
C ASP A 259 -21.44 -3.09 0.30
N LEU A 260 -20.43 -3.27 -0.56
CA LEU A 260 -20.33 -2.60 -1.85
C LEU A 260 -20.99 -3.42 -2.97
N PRO A 261 -21.42 -2.79 -4.07
CA PRO A 261 -21.75 -3.51 -5.29
C PRO A 261 -20.61 -4.45 -5.71
N ALA A 262 -20.91 -5.66 -6.16
CA ALA A 262 -19.93 -6.72 -6.42
C ALA A 262 -18.75 -6.28 -7.30
N ASP A 263 -19.02 -5.52 -8.37
CA ASP A 263 -17.97 -5.00 -9.25
C ASP A 263 -17.05 -3.98 -8.54
N LEU A 264 -17.62 -3.13 -7.69
CA LEU A 264 -16.86 -2.15 -6.92
C LEU A 264 -16.02 -2.86 -5.83
N ALA A 265 -16.60 -3.84 -5.14
CA ALA A 265 -15.86 -4.67 -4.19
C ALA A 265 -14.66 -5.35 -4.85
N ARG A 266 -14.84 -5.95 -6.02
CA ARG A 266 -13.77 -6.57 -6.81
C ARG A 266 -12.70 -5.55 -7.22
N LYS A 267 -13.08 -4.33 -7.59
CA LYS A 267 -12.14 -3.24 -7.92
C LYS A 267 -11.27 -2.89 -6.74
N VAL A 268 -11.84 -2.60 -5.59
CA VAL A 268 -11.11 -2.21 -4.37
C VAL A 268 -10.26 -3.37 -3.83
N ALA A 269 -10.81 -4.58 -3.85
CA ALA A 269 -10.13 -5.77 -3.34
C ALA A 269 -8.94 -6.22 -4.20
N TRP A 270 -9.03 -6.03 -5.51
CA TRP A 270 -8.05 -6.60 -6.45
C TRP A 270 -7.74 -5.70 -7.65
N ALA A 271 -8.75 -5.35 -8.47
CA ALA A 271 -8.51 -4.90 -9.83
C ALA A 271 -7.78 -3.54 -9.89
N ASN A 272 -8.00 -2.65 -8.91
CA ASN A 272 -7.33 -1.36 -8.86
C ASN A 272 -5.83 -1.52 -8.67
N ALA A 273 -5.41 -2.33 -7.69
CA ALA A 273 -3.98 -2.59 -7.46
C ALA A 273 -3.37 -3.38 -8.63
N ALA A 274 -4.04 -4.42 -9.13
CA ALA A 274 -3.58 -5.19 -10.28
C ALA A 274 -3.39 -4.31 -11.54
N GLY A 275 -4.32 -3.38 -11.78
CA GLY A 275 -4.28 -2.43 -12.90
C GLY A 275 -3.09 -1.47 -12.83
N LEU A 276 -2.66 -1.06 -11.63
CA LEU A 276 -1.46 -0.21 -11.46
C LEU A 276 -0.20 -0.87 -12.04
N PHE A 277 -0.14 -2.19 -12.03
CA PHE A 277 1.04 -2.97 -12.41
C PHE A 277 0.82 -3.84 -13.66
N GLY A 278 -0.35 -3.78 -14.27
CA GLY A 278 -0.68 -4.59 -15.45
C GLY A 278 -0.71 -6.09 -15.16
N LEU A 279 -1.14 -6.49 -13.95
CA LEU A 279 -1.29 -7.90 -13.61
C LEU A 279 -2.58 -8.46 -14.23
N PRO A 280 -2.56 -9.71 -14.73
CA PRO A 280 -3.75 -10.37 -15.22
C PRO A 280 -4.76 -10.60 -14.07
N PRO A 281 -6.03 -10.89 -14.38
CA PRO A 281 -6.96 -11.44 -13.40
C PRO A 281 -6.38 -12.70 -12.75
N PRO A 282 -6.67 -12.97 -11.46
CA PRO A 282 -6.14 -14.12 -10.73
C PRO A 282 -6.81 -15.43 -11.16
#